data_eaf808824a594b236d05e4ac4728c985
#
_entry.id   eaf808824a594b236d05e4ac4728c985
#
_cell.length_a   1.000
_cell.length_b   1.000
_cell.length_c   1.000
_cell.angle_alpha   90.00
_cell.angle_beta   90.00
_cell.angle_gamma   90.00
#
_symmetry.space_group_name_H-M   'P 1'
#
loop_
_entity.id
_entity.type
_entity.pdbx_description
1 polymer ?
#
loop_
_entity_poly.entity_id
_entity_poly.type
_entity_poly.pdbx_seq_one_letter_code
_entity_poly.pdbx_strand_id
1 'polypeptide(L)'
;MEADGAPGETTLVGWLRNSPAHDPRFALTAQDGADLVGFAMATWGRCGGEPVLGVGPVAVDPARQGEGVGSRLMSALVERATEAGQPLLVLLGDPEFYSRFGFVPASRLGITGEPEWGEFFQAVPLGDGVVVDPGEYRGPRGSYEYAEPFSRLG
;
A
#
# COMPACT_ATOMS: atom_id res chain seq x y z
N MET A 1 12.18 9.62 -15.78
CA MET A 1 13.00 8.68 -15.17
C MET A 1 12.56 7.30 -15.54
N GLU A 2 12.63 6.93 -16.67
CA GLU A 2 12.25 5.72 -17.01
C GLU A 2 13.20 4.72 -16.69
N ALA A 3 12.89 3.62 -16.52
CA ALA A 3 13.75 2.51 -16.49
C ALA A 3 14.63 2.34 -15.29
N ASP A 4 14.54 3.16 -14.33
CA ASP A 4 15.33 2.90 -13.16
C ASP A 4 14.71 1.88 -12.26
N GLY A 5 13.45 1.58 -12.43
CA GLY A 5 12.82 0.49 -11.72
C GLY A 5 12.96 -0.80 -12.50
N ALA A 6 12.64 -1.93 -11.89
CA ALA A 6 12.60 -3.17 -12.59
C ALA A 6 11.56 -3.11 -13.70
N PRO A 7 11.81 -3.74 -14.86
CA PRO A 7 10.83 -3.70 -15.94
C PRO A 7 9.43 -4.14 -15.50
N GLY A 8 9.35 -5.12 -14.60
CA GLY A 8 8.07 -5.59 -14.10
C GLY A 8 7.33 -4.52 -13.31
N GLU A 9 8.05 -3.73 -12.51
CA GLU A 9 7.45 -2.64 -11.76
C GLU A 9 6.90 -1.57 -12.67
N THR A 10 7.66 -1.18 -13.70
CA THR A 10 7.22 -0.18 -14.65
C THR A 10 5.96 -0.63 -15.37
N THR A 11 5.91 -1.90 -15.76
CA THR A 11 4.74 -2.45 -16.42
C THR A 11 3.54 -2.49 -15.48
N LEU A 12 3.76 -2.87 -14.22
CA LEU A 12 2.69 -2.94 -13.25
C LEU A 12 2.07 -1.56 -13.04
N VAL A 13 2.90 -0.52 -12.90
CA VAL A 13 2.38 0.84 -12.73
C VAL A 13 1.53 1.24 -13.93
N GLY A 14 1.96 0.91 -15.16
CA GLY A 14 1.19 1.20 -16.35
C GLY A 14 -0.15 0.49 -16.35
N TRP A 15 -0.17 -0.79 -15.98
CA TRP A 15 -1.41 -1.55 -15.90
C TRP A 15 -2.34 -0.96 -14.85
N LEU A 16 -1.79 -0.61 -13.68
CA LEU A 16 -2.61 -0.06 -12.59
C LEU A 16 -3.20 1.29 -12.98
N ARG A 17 -2.44 2.13 -13.68
CA ARG A 17 -2.95 3.44 -14.09
C ARG A 17 -4.08 3.34 -15.10
N ASN A 18 -4.10 2.27 -15.88
CA ASN A 18 -5.15 2.03 -16.87
C ASN A 18 -6.27 1.16 -16.34
N SER A 19 -6.19 0.76 -15.07
CA SER A 19 -7.18 -0.10 -14.43
C SER A 19 -8.24 0.74 -13.75
N PRO A 20 -9.51 0.24 -13.67
CA PRO A 20 -10.51 0.90 -12.84
C PRO A 20 -10.12 0.98 -11.36
N ALA A 21 -9.13 0.18 -10.94
CA ALA A 21 -8.67 0.19 -9.55
C ALA A 21 -7.76 1.38 -9.23
N HIS A 22 -7.28 2.12 -10.25
CA HIS A 22 -6.42 3.27 -10.03
C HIS A 22 -7.21 4.46 -9.48
N ASP A 23 -6.64 5.10 -8.47
CA ASP A 23 -7.24 6.28 -7.86
C ASP A 23 -6.14 7.30 -7.63
N PRO A 24 -6.16 8.44 -8.34
CA PRO A 24 -5.08 9.44 -8.22
C PRO A 24 -4.87 9.97 -6.82
N ARG A 25 -5.88 9.93 -5.97
CA ARG A 25 -5.74 10.40 -4.59
C ARG A 25 -4.69 9.59 -3.83
N PHE A 26 -4.45 8.35 -4.25
CA PHE A 26 -3.57 7.43 -3.54
C PHE A 26 -2.36 7.05 -4.39
N ALA A 27 -1.93 7.96 -5.25
CA ALA A 27 -0.70 7.80 -6.03
C ALA A 27 0.18 9.00 -5.73
N LEU A 28 1.30 8.76 -5.04
CA LEU A 28 2.17 9.82 -4.55
C LEU A 28 3.56 9.69 -5.14
N THR A 29 4.18 10.83 -5.42
CA THR A 29 5.57 10.85 -5.87
C THR A 29 6.40 11.71 -4.94
N ALA A 30 7.68 11.40 -4.84
CA ALA A 30 8.65 12.21 -4.13
C ALA A 30 9.64 12.75 -5.15
N GLN A 31 9.89 14.06 -5.10
CA GLN A 31 10.79 14.71 -6.06
C GLN A 31 11.81 15.55 -5.34
N ASP A 32 13.01 15.62 -5.92
CA ASP A 32 14.06 16.50 -5.46
C ASP A 32 14.42 17.36 -6.67
N GLY A 33 13.91 18.60 -6.70
CA GLY A 33 14.01 19.43 -7.88
C GLY A 33 13.23 18.79 -9.03
N ALA A 34 13.91 18.54 -10.15
CA ALA A 34 13.29 17.90 -11.31
C ALA A 34 13.38 16.37 -11.25
N ASP A 35 14.10 15.82 -10.27
CA ASP A 35 14.34 14.38 -10.22
C ASP A 35 13.25 13.66 -9.43
N LEU A 36 12.68 12.64 -10.04
CA LEU A 36 11.75 11.75 -9.35
C LEU A 36 12.55 10.76 -8.54
N VAL A 37 12.42 10.80 -7.21
CA VAL A 37 13.24 9.97 -6.33
C VAL A 37 12.46 8.85 -5.65
N GLY A 38 11.15 8.82 -5.80
CA GLY A 38 10.35 7.72 -5.28
C GLY A 38 8.88 7.86 -5.59
N PHE A 39 8.15 6.77 -5.39
CA PHE A 39 6.70 6.83 -5.50
C PHE A 39 6.08 5.73 -4.64
N ALA A 40 4.80 5.95 -4.29
CA ALA A 40 4.00 4.95 -3.60
C ALA A 40 2.59 5.05 -4.12
N MET A 41 1.92 3.91 -4.23
CA MET A 41 0.59 3.86 -4.78
C MET A 41 -0.25 2.86 -4.00
N ALA A 42 -1.54 3.16 -3.84
CA ALA A 42 -2.50 2.19 -3.35
C ALA A 42 -3.63 2.11 -4.35
N THR A 43 -4.13 0.91 -4.57
CA THR A 43 -5.21 0.67 -5.53
C THR A 43 -6.31 -0.14 -4.88
N TRP A 44 -7.49 -0.11 -5.48
CA TRP A 44 -8.66 -0.77 -4.92
C TRP A 44 -8.64 -2.26 -5.15
N GLY A 45 -8.58 -3.03 -4.06
CA GLY A 45 -8.85 -4.45 -4.05
C GLY A 45 -10.13 -4.69 -3.28
N ARG A 46 -10.34 -5.93 -2.82
CA ARG A 46 -11.54 -6.28 -2.07
C ARG A 46 -11.20 -7.10 -0.85
N CYS A 47 -11.87 -6.81 0.24
CA CYS A 47 -11.74 -7.57 1.46
C CYS A 47 -13.13 -8.02 1.87
N GLY A 48 -13.36 -9.33 1.84
CA GLY A 48 -14.68 -9.84 2.14
C GLY A 48 -15.76 -9.28 1.22
N GLY A 49 -15.38 -8.94 -0.02
CA GLY A 49 -16.31 -8.36 -0.98
C GLY A 49 -16.40 -6.84 -0.95
N GLU A 50 -15.79 -6.18 0.02
CA GLU A 50 -15.85 -4.73 0.14
C GLU A 50 -14.57 -4.09 -0.39
N PRO A 51 -14.64 -2.90 -1.00
CA PRO A 51 -13.44 -2.26 -1.55
C PRO A 51 -12.49 -1.83 -0.44
N VAL A 52 -11.22 -2.18 -0.58
CA VAL A 52 -10.18 -1.84 0.38
C VAL A 52 -8.90 -1.56 -0.39
N LEU A 53 -8.19 -0.51 0.00
CA LEU A 53 -6.96 -0.13 -0.67
C LEU A 53 -5.80 -1.04 -0.30
N GLY A 54 -5.10 -1.53 -1.30
CA GLY A 54 -3.85 -2.27 -1.12
C GLY A 54 -2.69 -1.44 -1.60
N VAL A 55 -1.66 -1.32 -0.77
CA VAL A 55 -0.47 -0.53 -1.08
C VAL A 55 0.48 -1.36 -1.94
N GLY A 56 0.98 -0.74 -3.00
CA GLY A 56 1.99 -1.30 -3.88
C GLY A 56 1.78 -0.81 -5.30
N PRO A 57 2.84 -0.56 -6.01
CA PRO A 57 4.22 -0.64 -5.56
C PRO A 57 4.67 0.57 -4.74
N VAL A 58 5.75 0.38 -3.98
CA VAL A 58 6.47 1.46 -3.32
C VAL A 58 7.91 1.35 -3.77
N ALA A 59 8.46 2.42 -4.30
CA ALA A 59 9.81 2.40 -4.85
C ALA A 59 10.55 3.67 -4.51
N VAL A 60 11.85 3.54 -4.21
CA VAL A 60 12.73 4.65 -3.93
C VAL A 60 13.97 4.46 -4.79
N ASP A 61 14.43 5.56 -5.42
CA ASP A 61 15.65 5.55 -6.20
C ASP A 61 16.77 4.94 -5.34
N PRO A 62 17.49 3.92 -5.84
CA PRO A 62 18.57 3.31 -5.05
C PRO A 62 19.59 4.30 -4.53
N ALA A 63 19.86 5.39 -5.25
CA ALA A 63 20.82 6.41 -4.82
C ALA A 63 20.29 7.21 -3.64
N ARG A 64 19.02 7.13 -3.33
CA ARG A 64 18.39 7.91 -2.27
C ARG A 64 17.87 7.05 -1.13
N GLN A 65 18.15 5.77 -1.14
CA GLN A 65 17.75 4.90 -0.05
C GLN A 65 18.50 5.28 1.22
N GLY A 66 17.83 5.16 2.36
CA GLY A 66 18.42 5.57 3.63
C GLY A 66 18.20 7.02 3.97
N GLU A 67 17.55 7.79 3.10
CA GLU A 67 17.30 9.21 3.33
C GLU A 67 15.87 9.50 3.81
N GLY A 68 15.08 8.48 4.06
CA GLY A 68 13.74 8.67 4.59
C GLY A 68 12.66 8.92 3.54
N VAL A 69 12.97 8.75 2.26
CA VAL A 69 12.00 8.98 1.20
C VAL A 69 10.82 8.03 1.32
N GLY A 70 11.10 6.73 1.52
CA GLY A 70 10.04 5.73 1.67
C GLY A 70 9.15 5.99 2.87
N SER A 71 9.76 6.42 3.99
CA SER A 71 8.98 6.72 5.19
C SER A 71 8.06 7.91 4.98
N ARG A 72 8.55 8.96 4.30
CA ARG A 72 7.70 10.12 4.02
C ARG A 72 6.56 9.75 3.08
N LEU A 73 6.84 8.91 2.09
CA LEU A 73 5.79 8.47 1.16
C LEU A 73 4.72 7.66 1.89
N MET A 74 5.15 6.72 2.74
CA MET A 74 4.19 5.90 3.47
C MET A 74 3.38 6.70 4.48
N SER A 75 4.03 7.63 5.20
CA SER A 75 3.30 8.48 6.13
C SER A 75 2.24 9.30 5.40
N ALA A 76 2.59 9.85 4.26
CA ALA A 76 1.65 10.65 3.48
C ALA A 76 0.51 9.80 2.93
N LEU A 77 0.79 8.57 2.52
CA LEU A 77 -0.23 7.69 1.98
C LEU A 77 -1.22 7.28 3.07
N VAL A 78 -0.71 6.93 4.25
CA VAL A 78 -1.57 6.60 5.39
C VAL A 78 -2.45 7.81 5.74
N GLU A 79 -1.85 9.00 5.76
CA GLU A 79 -2.60 10.21 6.04
C GLU A 79 -3.71 10.46 5.01
N ARG A 80 -3.40 10.27 3.74
CA ARG A 80 -4.41 10.41 2.68
C ARG A 80 -5.57 9.44 2.87
N ALA A 81 -5.25 8.21 3.23
CA ALA A 81 -6.28 7.19 3.43
C ALA A 81 -7.16 7.53 4.62
N THR A 82 -6.57 8.01 5.74
CA THR A 82 -7.37 8.38 6.89
C THR A 82 -8.26 9.58 6.60
N GLU A 83 -7.74 10.57 5.88
CA GLU A 83 -8.52 11.74 5.51
C GLU A 83 -9.67 11.38 4.58
N ALA A 84 -9.48 10.35 3.78
CA ALA A 84 -10.53 9.88 2.87
C ALA A 84 -11.55 8.97 3.56
N GLY A 85 -11.39 8.74 4.86
CA GLY A 85 -12.35 7.92 5.61
C GLY A 85 -12.20 6.44 5.41
N GLN A 86 -11.04 5.98 4.93
CA GLN A 86 -10.84 4.56 4.70
C GLN A 86 -10.65 3.81 6.02
N PRO A 87 -11.18 2.59 6.16
CA PRO A 87 -11.05 1.85 7.42
C PRO A 87 -9.72 1.14 7.59
N LEU A 88 -8.99 0.90 6.50
CA LEU A 88 -7.70 0.26 6.61
C LEU A 88 -6.94 0.34 5.29
N LEU A 89 -5.64 0.03 5.37
CA LEU A 89 -4.80 -0.25 4.20
C LEU A 89 -4.17 -1.62 4.44
N VAL A 90 -3.94 -2.36 3.36
CA VAL A 90 -3.20 -3.62 3.43
C VAL A 90 -1.96 -3.55 2.54
N LEU A 91 -0.98 -4.38 2.82
CA LEU A 91 0.21 -4.49 1.97
C LEU A 91 0.96 -5.79 2.20
N LEU A 92 1.88 -6.07 1.27
CA LEU A 92 2.88 -7.13 1.43
C LEU A 92 4.23 -6.44 1.55
N GLY A 93 5.00 -6.72 2.60
CA GLY A 93 6.29 -6.10 2.77
C GLY A 93 6.99 -6.49 4.06
N ASP A 94 8.10 -5.80 4.33
CA ASP A 94 8.92 -6.09 5.50
C ASP A 94 8.27 -5.55 6.77
N PRO A 95 7.92 -6.44 7.72
CA PRO A 95 7.29 -5.99 8.95
C PRO A 95 8.14 -5.00 9.75
N GLU A 96 9.47 -5.13 9.70
CA GLU A 96 10.32 -4.19 10.43
C GLU A 96 10.16 -2.76 9.93
N PHE A 97 9.98 -2.60 8.63
CA PHE A 97 9.80 -1.26 8.08
C PHE A 97 8.38 -0.75 8.30
N TYR A 98 7.38 -1.57 7.96
CA TYR A 98 6.01 -1.08 7.94
C TYR A 98 5.36 -0.99 9.31
N SER A 99 5.89 -1.70 10.32
CA SER A 99 5.36 -1.57 11.68
C SER A 99 5.49 -0.13 12.21
N ARG A 100 6.42 0.64 11.67
CA ARG A 100 6.59 2.05 12.06
C ARG A 100 5.34 2.88 11.80
N PHE A 101 4.49 2.44 10.88
CA PHE A 101 3.30 3.18 10.48
C PHE A 101 2.03 2.58 11.05
N GLY A 102 2.16 1.63 11.97
CA GLY A 102 1.01 1.00 12.60
C GLY A 102 0.56 -0.29 11.95
N PHE A 103 1.28 -0.76 10.93
CA PHE A 103 0.91 -2.02 10.29
C PHE A 103 1.19 -3.20 11.22
N VAL A 104 0.26 -4.14 11.24
CA VAL A 104 0.36 -5.39 12.01
C VAL A 104 0.01 -6.54 11.08
N PRO A 105 0.32 -7.80 11.45
CA PRO A 105 -0.13 -8.91 10.60
C PRO A 105 -1.63 -8.81 10.36
N ALA A 106 -2.02 -8.96 9.11
CA ALA A 106 -3.42 -8.77 8.72
C ALA A 106 -4.35 -9.74 9.46
N SER A 107 -3.85 -10.91 9.84
CA SER A 107 -4.64 -11.88 10.58
C SER A 107 -5.14 -11.33 11.91
N ARG A 108 -4.43 -10.38 12.49
CA ARG A 108 -4.88 -9.77 13.75
C ARG A 108 -6.17 -8.97 13.58
N LEU A 109 -6.48 -8.57 12.35
CA LEU A 109 -7.70 -7.84 12.05
C LEU A 109 -8.76 -8.73 11.42
N GLY A 110 -8.52 -10.04 11.37
CA GLY A 110 -9.45 -10.96 10.74
C GLY A 110 -9.41 -10.94 9.23
N ILE A 111 -8.28 -10.54 8.67
CA ILE A 111 -8.11 -10.44 7.21
C ILE A 111 -7.14 -11.54 6.79
N THR A 112 -7.53 -12.31 5.78
CA THR A 112 -6.72 -13.41 5.30
C THR A 112 -6.24 -13.14 3.88
N GLY A 113 -5.11 -13.74 3.51
CA GLY A 113 -4.56 -13.65 2.17
C GLY A 113 -4.04 -15.01 1.75
N GLU A 114 -3.19 -15.04 0.72
CA GLU A 114 -2.60 -16.30 0.29
C GLU A 114 -1.70 -16.85 1.41
N PRO A 115 -1.74 -18.17 1.65
CA PRO A 115 -0.97 -18.72 2.76
C PRO A 115 0.52 -18.42 2.70
N GLU A 116 1.09 -18.34 1.50
CA GLU A 116 2.52 -18.08 1.36
C GLU A 116 2.91 -16.66 1.73
N TRP A 117 1.96 -15.73 1.86
CA TRP A 117 2.27 -14.37 2.27
C TRP A 117 2.68 -14.28 3.74
N GLY A 118 2.11 -15.14 4.59
CA GLY A 118 2.46 -15.20 6.00
C GLY A 118 2.42 -13.83 6.68
N GLU A 119 3.42 -13.59 7.49
CA GLU A 119 3.48 -12.33 8.27
C GLU A 119 3.82 -11.12 7.42
N PHE A 120 4.22 -11.32 6.16
CA PHE A 120 4.48 -10.20 5.26
C PHE A 120 3.18 -9.54 4.80
N PHE A 121 2.04 -10.20 4.94
CA PHE A 121 0.74 -9.61 4.66
C PHE A 121 0.28 -8.87 5.89
N GLN A 122 0.17 -7.55 5.78
CA GLN A 122 -0.05 -6.66 6.91
C GLN A 122 -1.18 -5.69 6.63
N ALA A 123 -1.74 -5.14 7.70
CA ALA A 123 -2.80 -4.15 7.58
C ALA A 123 -2.64 -3.11 8.66
N VAL A 124 -3.04 -1.89 8.36
CA VAL A 124 -3.10 -0.82 9.36
C VAL A 124 -4.55 -0.40 9.53
N PRO A 125 -5.10 -0.51 10.75
CA PRO A 125 -6.48 -0.10 10.99
C PRO A 125 -6.55 1.41 11.14
N LEU A 126 -7.59 2.00 10.54
CA LEU A 126 -7.78 3.45 10.53
C LEU A 126 -9.17 3.77 11.05
N GLY A 127 -9.30 4.91 11.73
CA GLY A 127 -10.59 5.35 12.22
C GLY A 127 -10.50 6.77 12.72
N ASP A 128 -11.54 7.55 12.47
CA ASP A 128 -11.65 8.95 12.94
C ASP A 128 -10.42 9.78 12.61
N GLY A 129 -9.84 9.55 11.44
CA GLY A 129 -8.71 10.32 10.96
C GLY A 129 -7.36 9.94 11.55
N VAL A 130 -7.27 8.81 12.26
CA VAL A 130 -6.02 8.38 12.89
C VAL A 130 -5.86 6.88 12.73
N VAL A 131 -4.64 6.40 12.96
CA VAL A 131 -4.37 4.98 13.09
C VAL A 131 -4.90 4.54 14.45
N VAL A 132 -5.67 3.45 14.48
CA VAL A 132 -6.27 2.96 15.72
C VAL A 132 -5.64 1.64 16.13
N ASP A 133 -5.88 1.23 17.38
CA ASP A 133 -5.40 -0.05 17.85
C ASP A 133 -6.14 -1.18 17.16
N PRO A 134 -5.45 -2.32 16.89
CA PRO A 134 -6.10 -3.45 16.22
C PRO A 134 -7.40 -3.90 16.89
N GLY A 135 -7.47 -3.83 18.21
CA GLY A 135 -8.67 -4.24 18.94
C GLY A 135 -9.86 -3.32 18.71
N GLU A 136 -9.61 -2.12 18.20
CA GLU A 136 -10.68 -1.16 17.92
C GLU A 136 -11.14 -1.18 16.47
N TYR A 137 -10.55 -2.05 15.66
CA TYR A 137 -10.87 -2.12 14.24
C TYR A 137 -12.31 -2.57 14.03
N ARG A 138 -13.04 -1.85 13.19
CA ARG A 138 -14.44 -2.13 12.89
C ARG A 138 -14.73 -2.29 11.40
N GLY A 139 -13.69 -2.34 10.58
CA GLY A 139 -13.85 -2.38 9.13
C GLY A 139 -14.04 -3.77 8.56
N PRO A 140 -13.87 -3.92 7.24
CA PRO A 140 -14.05 -5.19 6.55
C PRO A 140 -13.12 -6.29 7.05
N ARG A 141 -13.59 -7.53 7.01
CA ARG A 141 -12.82 -8.70 7.40
C ARG A 141 -13.02 -9.78 6.33
N GLY A 142 -12.15 -10.77 6.35
CA GLY A 142 -12.26 -11.88 5.42
C GLY A 142 -11.10 -11.90 4.45
N SER A 143 -11.30 -12.57 3.32
CA SER A 143 -10.25 -12.77 2.33
C SER A 143 -10.00 -11.49 1.54
N TYR A 144 -8.73 -11.15 1.34
CA TYR A 144 -8.34 -9.99 0.54
C TYR A 144 -7.87 -10.40 -0.84
N GLU A 145 -8.36 -9.69 -1.85
CA GLU A 145 -7.98 -9.87 -3.25
C GLU A 145 -7.46 -8.56 -3.77
N TYR A 146 -6.21 -8.57 -4.23
CA TYR A 146 -5.59 -7.38 -4.83
C TYR A 146 -6.26 -7.04 -6.16
N ALA A 147 -6.00 -5.81 -6.64
CA ALA A 147 -6.47 -5.38 -7.94
C ALA A 147 -6.00 -6.35 -9.02
N GLU A 148 -6.81 -6.49 -10.06
CA GLU A 148 -6.56 -7.43 -11.13
C GLU A 148 -5.16 -7.38 -11.73
N PRO A 149 -4.55 -6.18 -11.95
CA PRO A 149 -3.19 -6.14 -12.49
C PRO A 149 -2.15 -6.87 -11.65
N PHE A 150 -2.33 -6.99 -10.35
CA PHE A 150 -1.38 -7.74 -9.53
C PHE A 150 -1.43 -9.22 -9.84
N SER A 151 -2.59 -9.76 -10.18
CA SER A 151 -2.70 -11.17 -10.49
C SER A 151 -2.01 -11.54 -11.80
N ARG A 152 -1.77 -10.55 -12.68
CA ARG A 152 -1.07 -10.82 -13.94
C ARG A 152 0.41 -11.08 -13.73
N LEU A 153 0.96 -10.70 -12.59
CA LEU A 153 2.37 -10.94 -12.29
C LEU A 153 2.60 -12.25 -11.56
N GLY A 154 1.58 -12.80 -11.01
CA GLY A 154 1.66 -14.02 -10.25
C GLY A 154 1.15 -15.22 -11.01
#